data_a1c5f167ef4768f3309a9c73372da850
#
_entry.id   a1c5f167ef4768f3309a9c73372da850
#
_cell.length_a   1.000
_cell.length_b   1.000
_cell.length_c   1.000
_cell.angle_alpha   90.00
_cell.angle_beta   90.00
_cell.angle_gamma   90.00
#
_symmetry.space_group_name_H-M   'P 1'
#
loop_
_entity.id
_entity.type
_entity.pdbx_description
1 polymer ?
#
loop_
_entity_poly.entity_id
_entity_poly.type
_entity_poly.pdbx_seq_one_letter_code
_entity_poly.pdbx_strand_id
1 'polypeptide(L)'
;MIQVTYYREHCRVTVEGHAHSAEPGHDLVCAGVSALAYTLAANVGNLEDGGKVRFAYARLDPGNAEIGCTPKGKNAALVGCILNAVCVGFEMLARQYPEYISYEIHG
;
A
#
# COMPACT_ATOMS: atom_id res chain seq x y z
N MET A 1 15.04 -3.94 -5.83
CA MET A 1 14.00 -2.94 -6.19
C MET A 1 12.68 -3.35 -5.58
N ILE A 2 12.05 -2.46 -4.87
CA ILE A 2 10.71 -2.67 -4.34
C ILE A 2 9.72 -2.13 -5.37
N GLN A 3 8.74 -2.94 -5.75
CA GLN A 3 7.68 -2.55 -6.68
C GLN A 3 6.37 -2.44 -5.92
N VAL A 4 5.77 -1.24 -5.92
CA VAL A 4 4.45 -1.00 -5.33
C VAL A 4 3.46 -0.77 -6.47
N THR A 5 2.36 -1.51 -6.47
CA THR A 5 1.30 -1.36 -7.46
C THR A 5 -0.03 -1.16 -6.77
N TYR A 6 -0.72 -0.09 -7.15
CA TYR A 6 -2.04 0.22 -6.64
C TYR A 6 -3.07 -0.08 -7.73
N TYR A 7 -3.86 -1.12 -7.52
CA TYR A 7 -4.98 -1.50 -8.40
C TYR A 7 -6.22 -0.76 -7.90
N ARG A 8 -6.37 0.48 -8.36
CA ARG A 8 -7.35 1.42 -7.81
C ARG A 8 -8.80 0.93 -7.94
N GLU A 9 -9.15 0.33 -9.07
CA GLU A 9 -10.50 -0.18 -9.30
C GLU A 9 -10.83 -1.40 -8.43
N HIS A 10 -9.82 -2.09 -7.93
CA HIS A 10 -9.97 -3.28 -7.10
C HIS A 10 -9.68 -3.03 -5.62
N CYS A 11 -9.37 -1.79 -5.25
CA CYS A 11 -9.01 -1.43 -3.87
C CYS A 11 -7.94 -2.36 -3.31
N ARG A 12 -6.86 -2.57 -4.09
CA ARG A 12 -5.79 -3.51 -3.77
C ARG A 12 -4.43 -2.88 -4.00
N VAL A 13 -3.52 -3.11 -3.08
CA VAL A 13 -2.13 -2.67 -3.20
C VAL A 13 -1.22 -3.87 -3.01
N THR A 14 -0.26 -4.03 -3.91
CA THR A 14 0.78 -5.04 -3.77
C THR A 14 2.14 -4.37 -3.57
N VAL A 15 2.96 -4.97 -2.71
CA VAL A 15 4.32 -4.52 -2.46
C VAL A 15 5.23 -5.73 -2.63
N GLU A 16 6.08 -5.72 -3.64
CA GLU A 16 6.91 -6.88 -3.99
C GLU A 16 8.38 -6.50 -4.06
N GLY A 17 9.23 -7.44 -3.68
CA GLY A 17 10.66 -7.31 -3.81
C GLY A 17 11.35 -6.85 -2.54
N HIS A 18 12.66 -6.85 -2.61
CA HIS A 18 13.54 -6.40 -1.55
C HIS A 18 14.52 -5.39 -2.10
N ALA A 19 14.87 -4.42 -1.31
CA ALA A 19 15.97 -3.55 -1.61
C ALA A 19 17.22 -4.18 -0.95
N HIS A 20 17.84 -5.15 -1.60
CA HIS A 20 19.02 -5.86 -1.11
C HIS A 20 20.29 -5.03 -1.33
N SER A 21 20.36 -3.85 -0.77
CA SER A 21 21.51 -3.01 -0.94
C SER A 21 22.05 -2.58 0.42
N ALA A 22 23.36 -2.57 0.56
CA ALA A 22 24.02 -1.99 1.73
C ALA A 22 24.21 -0.47 1.57
N GLU A 23 23.64 0.12 0.51
CA GLU A 23 23.78 1.55 0.24
C GLU A 23 23.04 2.41 1.26
N PRO A 24 23.53 3.62 1.54
CA PRO A 24 22.83 4.56 2.42
C PRO A 24 21.42 4.87 1.92
N GLY A 25 20.47 4.90 2.84
CA GLY A 25 19.08 5.18 2.52
C GLY A 25 18.21 3.96 2.30
N HIS A 26 18.80 2.79 2.10
CA HIS A 26 18.06 1.54 1.91
C HIS A 26 17.15 1.21 3.10
N ASP A 27 17.69 1.28 4.32
CA ASP A 27 16.92 0.98 5.54
C ASP A 27 15.79 1.98 5.75
N LEU A 28 16.02 3.23 5.39
CA LEU A 28 15.01 4.28 5.48
C LEU A 28 13.85 4.00 4.54
N VAL A 29 14.15 3.58 3.30
CA VAL A 29 13.11 3.23 2.33
C VAL A 29 12.32 2.02 2.81
N CYS A 30 12.98 0.98 3.29
CA CYS A 30 12.32 -0.21 3.81
C CYS A 30 11.41 0.12 5.00
N ALA A 31 11.88 0.97 5.92
CA ALA A 31 11.09 1.42 7.06
C ALA A 31 9.87 2.23 6.59
N GLY A 32 10.05 3.11 5.62
CA GLY A 32 8.97 3.91 5.05
C GLY A 32 7.91 3.05 4.37
N VAL A 33 8.34 2.10 3.54
CA VAL A 33 7.43 1.16 2.87
C VAL A 33 6.66 0.33 3.90
N SER A 34 7.34 -0.18 4.91
CA SER A 34 6.71 -0.96 5.97
C SER A 34 5.68 -0.14 6.75
N ALA A 35 6.02 1.10 7.11
CA ALA A 35 5.11 1.98 7.82
C ALA A 35 3.83 2.24 7.01
N LEU A 36 3.97 2.48 5.71
CA LEU A 36 2.82 2.73 4.84
C LEU A 36 1.99 1.46 4.64
N ALA A 37 2.63 0.29 4.49
CA ALA A 37 1.93 -0.97 4.34
C ALA A 37 1.13 -1.31 5.61
N TYR A 38 1.72 -1.15 6.78
CA TYR A 38 1.01 -1.36 8.05
C TYR A 38 -0.10 -0.34 8.26
N THR A 39 0.12 0.91 7.87
CA THR A 39 -0.92 1.95 7.93
C THR A 39 -2.11 1.57 7.05
N LEU A 40 -1.84 1.11 5.84
CA LEU A 40 -2.88 0.69 4.91
C LEU A 40 -3.65 -0.51 5.47
N ALA A 41 -2.94 -1.51 5.99
CA ALA A 41 -3.55 -2.70 6.59
C ALA A 41 -4.45 -2.32 7.78
N ALA A 42 -3.99 -1.41 8.62
CA ALA A 42 -4.78 -0.93 9.77
C ALA A 42 -6.04 -0.21 9.31
N ASN A 43 -5.93 0.60 8.24
CA ASN A 43 -7.08 1.34 7.71
C ASN A 43 -8.14 0.40 7.12
N VAL A 44 -7.75 -0.60 6.32
CA VAL A 44 -8.74 -1.53 5.77
C VAL A 44 -9.40 -2.37 6.87
N GLY A 45 -8.64 -2.73 7.91
CA GLY A 45 -9.18 -3.41 9.07
C GLY A 45 -10.21 -2.56 9.82
N ASN A 46 -9.91 -1.28 10.02
CA ASN A 46 -10.84 -0.34 10.65
C ASN A 46 -12.10 -0.14 9.80
N LEU A 47 -11.96 -0.10 8.49
CA LEU A 47 -13.11 0.01 7.58
C LEU A 47 -14.00 -1.23 7.66
N GLU A 48 -13.42 -2.41 7.80
CA GLU A 48 -14.18 -3.64 7.98
C GLU A 48 -14.92 -3.64 9.32
N ASP A 49 -14.24 -3.27 10.39
CA ASP A 49 -14.84 -3.18 11.72
C ASP A 49 -15.97 -2.15 11.76
N GLY A 50 -15.83 -1.07 11.02
CA GLY A 50 -16.85 -0.02 10.91
C GLY A 50 -17.98 -0.34 9.93
N GLY A 51 -17.97 -1.50 9.30
CA GLY A 51 -19.00 -1.92 8.38
C GLY A 51 -18.99 -1.20 7.02
N LYS A 52 -17.86 -0.61 6.63
CA LYS A 52 -17.73 0.15 5.38
C LYS A 52 -17.33 -0.71 4.20
N VAL A 53 -16.72 -1.86 4.46
CA VAL A 53 -16.32 -2.82 3.44
C VAL A 53 -16.91 -4.19 3.78
N ARG A 54 -17.14 -5.00 2.74
CA ARG A 54 -17.68 -6.37 2.91
C ARG A 54 -16.59 -7.33 3.33
N PHE A 55 -15.36 -7.04 2.87
CA PHE A 55 -14.23 -7.94 3.04
C PHE A 55 -12.96 -7.12 3.06
N ALA A 56 -12.05 -7.45 3.95
CA ALA A 56 -10.72 -6.85 4.01
C ALA A 56 -9.69 -7.92 4.28
N TYR A 57 -8.51 -7.77 3.70
CA TYR A 57 -7.41 -8.69 3.94
C TYR A 57 -6.08 -7.95 3.91
N ALA A 58 -5.11 -8.51 4.62
CA ALA A 58 -3.74 -8.03 4.59
C ALA A 58 -2.80 -9.22 4.77
N ARG A 59 -1.86 -9.37 3.83
CA ARG A 59 -0.76 -10.31 3.93
C ARG A 59 0.52 -9.47 3.96
N LEU A 60 1.26 -9.56 5.04
CA LEU A 60 2.43 -8.71 5.29
C LEU A 60 3.69 -9.56 5.44
N ASP A 61 3.96 -10.40 4.44
CA ASP A 61 5.16 -11.23 4.42
C ASP A 61 6.38 -10.43 3.96
N PRO A 62 7.57 -10.74 4.47
CA PRO A 62 8.79 -10.09 3.98
C PRO A 62 8.93 -10.24 2.47
N GLY A 63 9.11 -9.12 1.77
CA GLY A 63 9.28 -9.10 0.32
C GLY A 63 8.01 -9.36 -0.49
N ASN A 64 6.86 -9.56 0.15
CA ASN A 64 5.63 -9.83 -0.57
C ASN A 64 4.42 -9.47 0.31
N ALA A 65 3.92 -8.27 0.15
CA ALA A 65 2.73 -7.80 0.87
C ALA A 65 1.58 -7.55 -0.09
N GLU A 66 0.38 -7.85 0.36
CA GLU A 66 -0.82 -7.53 -0.39
C GLU A 66 -1.92 -7.12 0.59
N ILE A 67 -2.51 -5.95 0.34
CA ILE A 67 -3.57 -5.39 1.18
C ILE A 67 -4.72 -5.00 0.26
N GLY A 68 -5.93 -5.39 0.64
CA GLY A 68 -7.08 -5.05 -0.17
C GLY A 68 -8.39 -5.12 0.57
N CYS A 69 -9.43 -4.62 -0.07
CA CYS A 69 -10.78 -4.69 0.47
C CYS A 69 -11.82 -4.58 -0.64
N THR A 70 -13.04 -4.98 -0.32
CA THR A 70 -14.19 -4.83 -1.20
C THR A 70 -15.17 -3.87 -0.53
N PRO A 71 -15.28 -2.62 -1.00
CA PRO A 71 -16.18 -1.65 -0.39
C PRO A 71 -17.64 -2.04 -0.57
N LYS A 72 -18.48 -1.67 0.38
CA LYS A 72 -19.91 -1.60 0.13
C LYS A 72 -20.16 -0.44 -0.82
N GLY A 73 -21.07 -0.60 -1.79
CA GLY A 73 -21.24 0.37 -2.88
C GLY A 73 -21.38 1.82 -2.41
N LYS A 74 -22.16 2.05 -1.36
CA LYS A 74 -22.37 3.41 -0.83
C LYS A 74 -21.11 4.02 -0.19
N ASN A 75 -20.12 3.20 0.12
CA ASN A 75 -18.87 3.64 0.76
C ASN A 75 -17.68 3.64 -0.20
N ALA A 76 -17.89 3.37 -1.49
CA ALA A 76 -16.78 3.25 -2.44
C ALA A 76 -15.93 4.51 -2.52
N ALA A 77 -16.56 5.69 -2.51
CA ALA A 77 -15.84 6.96 -2.58
C ALA A 77 -15.00 7.19 -1.31
N LEU A 78 -15.54 6.90 -0.14
CA LEU A 78 -14.82 7.01 1.14
C LEU A 78 -13.60 6.10 1.16
N VAL A 79 -13.80 4.84 0.80
CA VAL A 79 -12.72 3.84 0.77
C VAL A 79 -11.64 4.26 -0.22
N GLY A 80 -12.04 4.71 -1.41
CA GLY A 80 -11.11 5.19 -2.43
C GLY A 80 -10.26 6.36 -1.94
N CYS A 81 -10.86 7.32 -1.24
CA CYS A 81 -10.13 8.45 -0.67
C CYS A 81 -9.08 8.00 0.35
N ILE A 82 -9.42 7.04 1.20
CA ILE A 82 -8.50 6.54 2.22
C ILE A 82 -7.32 5.81 1.57
N LEU A 83 -7.59 4.91 0.62
CA LEU A 83 -6.52 4.20 -0.07
C LEU A 83 -5.63 5.14 -0.88
N ASN A 84 -6.24 6.09 -1.58
CA ASN A 84 -5.48 7.09 -2.36
C ASN A 84 -4.55 7.90 -1.44
N ALA A 85 -5.03 8.31 -0.28
CA ALA A 85 -4.22 9.09 0.66
C ALA A 85 -2.96 8.34 1.12
N VAL A 86 -3.10 7.06 1.45
CA VAL A 86 -1.94 6.24 1.85
C VAL A 86 -1.01 6.01 0.67
N CYS A 87 -1.57 5.77 -0.53
CA CYS A 87 -0.76 5.50 -1.72
C CYS A 87 0.04 6.72 -2.19
N VAL A 88 -0.40 7.94 -1.86
CA VAL A 88 0.43 9.13 -2.07
C VAL A 88 1.76 9.00 -1.34
N GLY A 89 1.78 8.38 -0.16
CA GLY A 89 3.01 8.11 0.57
C GLY A 89 3.97 7.23 -0.21
N PHE A 90 3.48 6.16 -0.84
CA PHE A 90 4.31 5.30 -1.71
C PHE A 90 4.83 6.08 -2.91
N GLU A 91 3.98 6.90 -3.53
CA GLU A 91 4.40 7.74 -4.66
C GLU A 91 5.53 8.69 -4.27
N MET A 92 5.42 9.32 -3.11
CA MET A 92 6.44 10.25 -2.64
C MET A 92 7.78 9.54 -2.36
N LEU A 93 7.74 8.33 -1.78
CA LEU A 93 8.95 7.54 -1.61
C LEU A 93 9.60 7.20 -2.95
N ALA A 94 8.79 6.82 -3.94
CA ALA A 94 9.30 6.47 -5.26
C ALA A 94 9.94 7.69 -5.96
N ARG A 95 9.40 8.87 -5.74
CA ARG A 95 9.98 10.11 -6.29
C ARG A 95 11.30 10.47 -5.64
N GLN A 96 11.43 10.25 -4.33
CA GLN A 96 12.64 10.59 -3.59
C GLN A 96 13.74 9.54 -3.72
N TYR A 97 13.36 8.27 -3.88
CA TYR A 97 14.30 7.14 -3.90
C TYR A 97 14.06 6.23 -5.10
N PRO A 98 14.10 6.76 -6.33
CA PRO A 98 13.74 5.98 -7.53
C PRO A 98 14.66 4.79 -7.79
N GLU A 99 15.86 4.76 -7.21
CA GLU A 99 16.79 3.65 -7.33
C GLU A 99 16.40 2.45 -6.44
N TYR A 100 15.49 2.64 -5.47
CA TYR A 100 15.10 1.57 -4.52
C TYR A 100 13.65 1.14 -4.64
N ILE A 101 12.77 2.03 -5.10
CA ILE A 101 11.34 1.78 -5.13
C ILE A 101 10.72 2.39 -6.39
N SER A 102 9.80 1.64 -7.00
CA SER A 102 8.94 2.14 -8.07
C SER A 102 7.47 2.02 -7.66
N TYR A 103 6.65 2.88 -8.24
CA TYR A 103 5.22 2.94 -7.92
C TYR A 103 4.40 3.09 -9.20
N GLU A 104 3.36 2.25 -9.32
CA GLU A 104 2.43 2.29 -10.45
C GLU A 104 0.99 2.30 -9.96
N ILE A 105 0.13 3.01 -10.68
CA ILE A 105 -1.32 2.96 -10.49
C ILE A 105 -1.95 2.30 -11.71
N HIS A 106 -2.83 1.33 -11.48
CA HIS A 106 -3.65 0.69 -12.49
C HIS A 106 -5.13 1.02 -12.23
N GLY A 107 -5.82 1.47 -13.23
CA GLY A 107 -7.23 1.85 -13.14
C GLY A 107 -7.50 3.35 -13.07
#